data_e035f193d3f6ef001f73c81c5d87b474
#
_entry.id   e035f193d3f6ef001f73c81c5d87b474
#
_cell.length_a   1.000
_cell.length_b   1.000
_cell.length_c   1.000
_cell.angle_alpha   90.00
_cell.angle_beta   90.00
_cell.angle_gamma   90.00
#
_symmetry.space_group_name_H-M   'P 1'
#
loop_
_entity.id
_entity.type
_entity.pdbx_description
1 polymer ?
#
loop_
_entity_poly.entity_id
_entity_poly.type
_entity_poly.pdbx_seq_one_letter_code
_entity_poly.pdbx_strand_id
1 'polypeptide(L)'
;MSDAPSPQDTPDAPSVPLAIPEPPAGHGLLDGKIVVVTAAAGTGIGFATAKRCIEEGAIVVVSDAHERRLGEAADALAEVPEAQGVRPLAVPCNVTVESEVQALYDAAVTEHGRFDVAVNNAGLGGQVDVVDMTDEQWDLVLDVTLTGTFRCTRAALRHMYARSGGGVIINNASVLGWRAQAGQAHYAAAKAGVMALTRCTAVEAAPYGVRVNAVSPSLAVHPFLNKVMADDDLAELARREVFGRGAEVWEVANVIAFLASGYATFMTGEVVSVSSQHP
;
A
#
# COMPACT_ATOMS: atom_id res chain seq x y z
N MET A 1 -9.26 -17.48 -46.26
CA MET A 1 -8.61 -16.24 -45.85
C MET A 1 -9.60 -15.54 -44.93
N SER A 2 -9.39 -15.63 -43.63
CA SER A 2 -10.27 -15.01 -42.63
C SER A 2 -9.66 -13.63 -42.34
N ASP A 3 -10.43 -12.58 -42.63
CA ASP A 3 -10.08 -11.22 -42.32
C ASP A 3 -9.89 -11.08 -40.79
N ALA A 4 -8.67 -10.87 -40.35
CA ALA A 4 -8.40 -10.44 -39.00
C ALA A 4 -8.95 -8.99 -38.85
N PRO A 5 -9.67 -8.66 -37.76
CA PRO A 5 -10.15 -7.30 -37.56
C PRO A 5 -8.97 -6.32 -37.50
N SER A 6 -9.15 -5.16 -38.12
CA SER A 6 -8.13 -4.12 -38.15
C SER A 6 -7.90 -3.55 -36.76
N PRO A 7 -6.70 -2.97 -36.45
CA PRO A 7 -6.39 -2.37 -35.14
C PRO A 7 -7.25 -1.16 -34.73
N GLN A 8 -8.27 -0.80 -35.53
CA GLN A 8 -9.14 0.37 -35.35
C GLN A 8 -10.47 0.06 -34.62
N ASP A 9 -10.72 -1.20 -34.24
CA ASP A 9 -11.97 -1.62 -33.59
C ASP A 9 -11.85 -1.79 -32.06
N THR A 10 -10.86 -1.18 -31.41
CA THR A 10 -10.93 -1.00 -29.96
C THR A 10 -11.98 0.07 -29.67
N PRO A 11 -13.02 -0.22 -28.87
CA PRO A 11 -13.96 0.81 -28.46
C PRO A 11 -13.19 1.96 -27.82
N ASP A 12 -13.45 3.18 -28.27
CA ASP A 12 -12.95 4.39 -27.64
C ASP A 12 -13.25 4.32 -26.13
N ALA A 13 -12.28 4.73 -25.31
CA ALA A 13 -12.49 4.86 -23.87
C ALA A 13 -13.79 5.64 -23.64
N PRO A 14 -14.64 5.26 -22.67
CA PRO A 14 -15.91 5.89 -22.45
C PRO A 14 -15.73 7.40 -22.36
N SER A 15 -16.49 8.15 -23.14
CA SER A 15 -16.43 9.62 -23.18
C SER A 15 -16.81 10.28 -21.85
N VAL A 16 -17.31 9.49 -20.90
CA VAL A 16 -17.68 9.90 -19.54
C VAL A 16 -17.04 8.91 -18.57
N PRO A 17 -16.33 9.39 -17.52
CA PRO A 17 -15.76 8.52 -16.49
C PRO A 17 -16.83 7.66 -15.84
N LEU A 18 -16.50 6.39 -15.54
CA LEU A 18 -17.39 5.54 -14.77
C LEU A 18 -17.61 6.12 -13.38
N ALA A 19 -18.87 6.07 -12.92
CA ALA A 19 -19.22 6.54 -11.59
C ALA A 19 -18.44 5.78 -10.51
N ILE A 20 -18.02 6.49 -9.47
CA ILE A 20 -17.42 5.90 -8.27
C ILE A 20 -18.54 5.19 -7.50
N PRO A 21 -18.43 3.87 -7.24
CA PRO A 21 -19.42 3.17 -6.44
C PRO A 21 -19.31 3.56 -4.96
N GLU A 22 -20.34 3.28 -4.19
CA GLU A 22 -20.29 3.42 -2.73
C GLU A 22 -19.30 2.39 -2.14
N PRO A 23 -18.52 2.76 -1.12
CA PRO A 23 -17.67 1.82 -0.42
C PRO A 23 -18.50 0.66 0.19
N PRO A 24 -18.06 -0.59 0.04
CA PRO A 24 -18.77 -1.72 0.63
C PRO A 24 -18.66 -1.69 2.16
N ALA A 25 -19.70 -2.12 2.85
CA ALA A 25 -19.67 -2.32 4.29
C ALA A 25 -18.64 -3.38 4.71
N GLY A 26 -18.19 -3.35 5.96
CA GLY A 26 -17.34 -4.39 6.53
C GLY A 26 -18.08 -5.72 6.70
N HIS A 27 -17.33 -6.82 6.60
CA HIS A 27 -17.83 -8.19 6.70
C HIS A 27 -17.10 -9.01 7.79
N GLY A 28 -16.28 -8.36 8.62
CA GLY A 28 -15.50 -9.02 9.65
C GLY A 28 -14.32 -9.85 9.12
N LEU A 29 -13.78 -9.50 7.95
CA LEU A 29 -12.68 -10.25 7.31
C LEU A 29 -11.42 -10.33 8.19
N LEU A 30 -11.25 -9.37 9.08
CA LEU A 30 -10.07 -9.21 9.94
C LEU A 30 -10.43 -9.21 11.43
N ASP A 31 -11.58 -9.78 11.78
CA ASP A 31 -12.07 -9.80 13.17
C ASP A 31 -11.00 -10.34 14.13
N GLY A 32 -10.68 -9.55 15.17
CA GLY A 32 -9.67 -9.85 16.18
C GLY A 32 -8.22 -9.89 15.69
N LYS A 33 -7.93 -9.52 14.43
CA LYS A 33 -6.56 -9.38 13.91
C LYS A 33 -5.94 -8.06 14.36
N ILE A 34 -4.64 -8.09 14.62
CA ILE A 34 -3.84 -6.90 14.90
C ILE A 34 -3.04 -6.54 13.66
N VAL A 35 -3.28 -5.36 13.13
CA VAL A 35 -2.73 -4.88 11.85
C VAL A 35 -1.84 -3.67 12.08
N VAL A 36 -0.58 -3.73 11.65
CA VAL A 36 0.36 -2.59 11.65
C VAL A 36 0.39 -1.97 10.27
N VAL A 37 0.17 -0.65 10.15
CA VAL A 37 0.16 0.08 8.88
C VAL A 37 1.15 1.24 8.92
N THR A 38 2.13 1.25 8.01
CA THR A 38 3.09 2.35 7.89
C THR A 38 2.60 3.45 6.93
N ALA A 39 3.06 4.69 7.15
CA ALA A 39 2.62 5.88 6.40
C ALA A 39 1.08 6.00 6.38
N ALA A 40 0.47 5.88 7.55
CA ALA A 40 -0.97 5.90 7.74
C ALA A 40 -1.53 7.29 8.07
N ALA A 41 -0.68 8.32 8.17
CA ALA A 41 -1.13 9.69 8.38
C ALA A 41 -1.65 10.33 7.08
N GLY A 42 -2.64 11.18 7.21
CA GLY A 42 -3.21 11.94 6.08
C GLY A 42 -4.39 11.25 5.41
N THR A 43 -4.46 11.29 4.07
CA THR A 43 -5.65 10.89 3.30
C THR A 43 -5.35 9.86 2.20
N GLY A 44 -4.15 9.28 2.22
CA GLY A 44 -3.70 8.34 1.21
C GLY A 44 -4.11 6.89 1.49
N ILE A 45 -3.51 5.97 0.73
CA ILE A 45 -3.77 4.52 0.80
C ILE A 45 -3.56 3.97 2.23
N GLY A 46 -2.53 4.46 2.95
CA GLY A 46 -2.24 3.99 4.32
C GLY A 46 -3.38 4.27 5.30
N PHE A 47 -3.91 5.52 5.30
CA PHE A 47 -5.06 5.87 6.13
C PHE A 47 -6.32 5.08 5.72
N ALA A 48 -6.60 5.01 4.42
CA ALA A 48 -7.74 4.24 3.91
C ALA A 48 -7.63 2.74 4.28
N THR A 49 -6.41 2.19 4.26
CA THR A 49 -6.15 0.81 4.68
C THR A 49 -6.41 0.63 6.18
N ALA A 50 -5.92 1.54 7.03
CA ALA A 50 -6.16 1.49 8.47
C ALA A 50 -7.67 1.56 8.76
N LYS A 51 -8.38 2.50 8.13
CA LYS A 51 -9.83 2.64 8.22
C LYS A 51 -10.55 1.36 7.79
N ARG A 52 -10.19 0.81 6.61
CA ARG A 52 -10.81 -0.42 6.12
C ARG A 52 -10.55 -1.61 7.05
N CYS A 53 -9.35 -1.75 7.60
CA CYS A 53 -9.05 -2.80 8.57
C CYS A 53 -9.92 -2.69 9.83
N ILE A 54 -10.18 -1.47 10.33
CA ILE A 54 -11.11 -1.24 11.45
C ILE A 54 -12.53 -1.66 11.06
N GLU A 55 -13.02 -1.25 9.89
CA GLU A 55 -14.34 -1.63 9.36
C GLU A 55 -14.48 -3.16 9.23
N GLU A 56 -13.38 -3.87 9.06
CA GLU A 56 -13.33 -5.34 9.01
C GLU A 56 -13.06 -6.01 10.37
N GLY A 57 -13.14 -5.26 11.47
CA GLY A 57 -13.03 -5.78 12.84
C GLY A 57 -11.60 -5.92 13.38
N ALA A 58 -10.60 -5.32 12.71
CA ALA A 58 -9.21 -5.37 13.19
C ALA A 58 -8.92 -4.32 14.27
N ILE A 59 -7.96 -4.64 15.13
CA ILE A 59 -7.24 -3.68 15.96
C ILE A 59 -6.07 -3.15 15.13
N VAL A 60 -5.94 -1.82 15.02
CA VAL A 60 -4.94 -1.23 14.13
C VAL A 60 -3.88 -0.45 14.92
N VAL A 61 -2.61 -0.64 14.54
CA VAL A 61 -1.47 0.18 14.94
C VAL A 61 -1.08 1.01 13.73
N VAL A 62 -1.04 2.33 13.86
CA VAL A 62 -0.72 3.25 12.79
C VAL A 62 0.63 3.90 13.01
N SER A 63 1.35 4.14 11.93
CA SER A 63 2.68 4.75 11.97
C SER A 63 2.89 5.73 10.82
N ASP A 64 3.64 6.79 11.10
CA ASP A 64 4.11 7.76 10.11
C ASP A 64 5.34 8.50 10.67
N ALA A 65 6.16 9.05 9.78
CA ALA A 65 7.28 9.91 10.19
C ALA A 65 6.82 11.29 10.70
N HIS A 66 5.57 11.67 10.44
CA HIS A 66 5.05 12.98 10.76
C HIS A 66 4.11 12.93 11.98
N GLU A 67 4.65 13.09 13.19
CA GLU A 67 3.95 12.90 14.47
C GLU A 67 2.59 13.63 14.57
N ARG A 68 2.53 14.93 14.22
CA ARG A 68 1.27 15.69 14.33
C ARG A 68 0.17 15.08 13.46
N ARG A 69 0.47 14.80 12.18
CA ARG A 69 -0.50 14.19 11.25
C ARG A 69 -0.87 12.77 11.67
N LEU A 70 0.08 12.04 12.27
CA LEU A 70 -0.18 10.70 12.81
C LEU A 70 -1.18 10.76 13.97
N GLY A 71 -1.03 11.74 14.88
CA GLY A 71 -1.99 11.98 15.96
C GLY A 71 -3.38 12.30 15.42
N GLU A 72 -3.47 13.24 14.48
CA GLU A 72 -4.73 13.61 13.81
C GLU A 72 -5.39 12.40 13.09
N ALA A 73 -4.59 11.55 12.46
CA ALA A 73 -5.10 10.34 11.80
C ALA A 73 -5.64 9.32 12.81
N ALA A 74 -4.93 9.10 13.93
CA ALA A 74 -5.40 8.19 14.97
C ALA A 74 -6.71 8.69 15.63
N ASP A 75 -6.86 10.00 15.82
CA ASP A 75 -8.09 10.59 16.32
C ASP A 75 -9.24 10.40 15.31
N ALA A 76 -9.01 10.64 14.02
CA ALA A 76 -10.00 10.42 12.98
C ALA A 76 -10.40 8.94 12.82
N LEU A 77 -9.48 8.01 13.03
CA LEU A 77 -9.76 6.57 12.99
C LEU A 77 -10.58 6.11 14.20
N ALA A 78 -10.47 6.76 15.34
CA ALA A 78 -11.31 6.48 16.52
C ALA A 78 -12.80 6.83 16.30
N GLU A 79 -13.08 7.75 15.34
CA GLU A 79 -14.45 8.15 14.98
C GLU A 79 -15.12 7.15 14.00
N VAL A 80 -14.39 6.17 13.46
CA VAL A 80 -14.97 5.09 12.66
C VAL A 80 -15.92 4.28 13.54
N PRO A 81 -17.19 4.04 13.13
CA PRO A 81 -18.18 3.38 13.99
C PRO A 81 -17.70 2.04 14.57
N GLU A 82 -17.03 1.24 13.75
CA GLU A 82 -16.50 -0.07 14.14
C GLU A 82 -15.33 0.02 15.13
N ALA A 83 -14.68 1.18 15.23
CA ALA A 83 -13.66 1.44 16.25
C ALA A 83 -14.25 1.55 17.66
N GLN A 84 -15.56 1.81 17.79
CA GLN A 84 -16.27 1.96 19.08
C GLN A 84 -15.59 3.00 20.01
N GLY A 85 -15.00 4.04 19.43
CA GLY A 85 -14.25 5.08 20.16
C GLY A 85 -12.84 4.63 20.62
N VAL A 86 -12.38 3.44 20.25
CA VAL A 86 -11.02 2.99 20.57
C VAL A 86 -10.03 3.67 19.61
N ARG A 87 -9.15 4.47 20.18
CA ARG A 87 -8.10 5.14 19.42
C ARG A 87 -6.99 4.16 19.09
N PRO A 88 -6.59 4.03 17.80
CA PRO A 88 -5.45 3.19 17.41
C PRO A 88 -4.15 3.61 18.11
N LEU A 89 -3.30 2.64 18.44
CA LEU A 89 -1.94 2.91 18.86
C LEU A 89 -1.19 3.63 17.72
N ALA A 90 -0.70 4.83 18.00
CA ALA A 90 0.01 5.66 17.06
C ALA A 90 1.51 5.70 17.44
N VAL A 91 2.36 5.17 16.56
CA VAL A 91 3.81 5.05 16.81
C VAL A 91 4.55 5.85 15.72
N PRO A 92 5.24 6.96 16.07
CA PRO A 92 6.10 7.65 15.12
C PRO A 92 7.20 6.71 14.60
N CYS A 93 7.38 6.70 13.27
CA CYS A 93 8.42 5.88 12.65
C CYS A 93 8.81 6.44 11.27
N ASN A 94 10.08 6.79 11.15
CA ASN A 94 10.73 7.00 9.87
C ASN A 94 11.31 5.66 9.40
N VAL A 95 10.77 5.10 8.31
CA VAL A 95 11.20 3.80 7.78
C VAL A 95 12.65 3.76 7.28
N THR A 96 13.31 4.93 7.16
CA THR A 96 14.72 5.01 6.84
C THR A 96 15.62 4.76 8.06
N VAL A 97 15.06 4.72 9.28
CA VAL A 97 15.76 4.53 10.54
C VAL A 97 15.41 3.17 11.14
N GLU A 98 16.39 2.23 11.10
CA GLU A 98 16.18 0.83 11.56
C GLU A 98 15.66 0.74 13.00
N SER A 99 16.18 1.57 13.92
CA SER A 99 15.76 1.54 15.32
C SER A 99 14.31 1.99 15.51
N GLU A 100 13.81 2.92 14.68
CA GLU A 100 12.43 3.36 14.74
C GLU A 100 11.48 2.29 14.16
N VAL A 101 11.91 1.60 13.09
CA VAL A 101 11.18 0.46 12.55
C VAL A 101 11.08 -0.66 13.58
N GLN A 102 12.19 -1.01 14.26
CA GLN A 102 12.14 -2.01 15.32
C GLN A 102 11.20 -1.59 16.46
N ALA A 103 11.29 -0.33 16.91
CA ALA A 103 10.45 0.20 17.97
C ALA A 103 8.95 0.16 17.63
N LEU A 104 8.57 0.38 16.35
CA LEU A 104 7.19 0.27 15.89
C LEU A 104 6.61 -1.14 16.14
N TYR A 105 7.32 -2.18 15.71
CA TYR A 105 6.84 -3.56 15.89
C TYR A 105 6.92 -4.03 17.33
N ASP A 106 7.95 -3.61 18.08
CA ASP A 106 8.06 -3.88 19.52
C ASP A 106 6.92 -3.23 20.30
N ALA A 107 6.50 -2.00 19.95
CA ALA A 107 5.36 -1.33 20.55
C ALA A 107 4.06 -2.09 20.28
N ALA A 108 3.83 -2.55 19.04
CA ALA A 108 2.67 -3.35 18.71
C ALA A 108 2.59 -4.66 19.53
N VAL A 109 3.73 -5.35 19.69
CA VAL A 109 3.80 -6.57 20.50
C VAL A 109 3.64 -6.27 21.99
N THR A 110 4.21 -5.18 22.49
CA THR A 110 4.09 -4.77 23.90
C THR A 110 2.64 -4.47 24.27
N GLU A 111 1.90 -3.74 23.42
CA GLU A 111 0.53 -3.32 23.67
C GLU A 111 -0.47 -4.47 23.50
N HIS A 112 -0.29 -5.29 22.45
CA HIS A 112 -1.29 -6.28 22.06
C HIS A 112 -0.82 -7.74 22.18
N GLY A 113 0.40 -7.98 22.63
CA GLY A 113 1.00 -9.32 22.75
C GLY A 113 1.47 -9.93 21.42
N ARG A 114 0.99 -9.42 20.29
CA ARG A 114 1.33 -9.86 18.94
C ARG A 114 0.90 -8.81 17.90
N PHE A 115 1.25 -9.05 16.65
CA PHE A 115 0.50 -8.55 15.49
C PHE A 115 0.36 -9.68 14.45
N ASP A 116 -0.65 -9.61 13.61
CA ASP A 116 -1.01 -10.65 12.63
C ASP A 116 -0.71 -10.22 11.21
N VAL A 117 -0.81 -8.92 10.94
CA VAL A 117 -0.63 -8.33 9.61
C VAL A 117 0.30 -7.13 9.70
N ALA A 118 1.24 -7.03 8.76
CA ALA A 118 2.06 -5.84 8.51
C ALA A 118 1.78 -5.31 7.10
N VAL A 119 1.36 -4.05 7.00
CA VAL A 119 1.15 -3.36 5.73
C VAL A 119 2.25 -2.32 5.55
N ASN A 120 3.18 -2.61 4.66
CA ASN A 120 4.30 -1.75 4.31
C ASN A 120 3.86 -0.78 3.21
N ASN A 121 3.27 0.34 3.62
CA ASN A 121 2.72 1.32 2.69
C ASN A 121 3.62 2.54 2.50
N ALA A 122 4.62 2.77 3.36
CA ALA A 122 5.53 3.89 3.21
C ALA A 122 6.22 3.90 1.85
N GLY A 123 6.22 5.06 1.20
CA GLY A 123 6.85 5.25 -0.09
C GLY A 123 6.90 6.72 -0.46
N LEU A 124 7.90 7.08 -1.23
CA LEU A 124 8.14 8.42 -1.73
C LEU A 124 8.40 8.33 -3.23
N GLY A 125 7.77 9.21 -3.99
CA GLY A 125 8.04 9.43 -5.40
C GLY A 125 8.60 10.84 -5.64
N GLY A 126 8.85 11.15 -6.88
CA GLY A 126 9.28 12.46 -7.36
C GLY A 126 9.20 12.46 -8.87
N GLN A 127 9.36 13.62 -9.51
CA GLN A 127 9.41 13.71 -10.97
C GLN A 127 10.64 14.50 -11.39
N VAL A 128 11.60 13.82 -12.01
CA VAL A 128 12.85 14.41 -12.50
C VAL A 128 13.44 13.50 -13.56
N ASP A 129 13.89 14.08 -14.67
CA ASP A 129 14.54 13.32 -15.74
C ASP A 129 15.89 12.76 -15.27
N VAL A 130 16.29 11.59 -15.79
CA VAL A 130 17.51 10.89 -15.32
C VAL A 130 18.77 11.75 -15.47
N VAL A 131 18.83 12.58 -16.49
CA VAL A 131 20.00 13.45 -16.74
C VAL A 131 20.13 14.59 -15.73
N ASP A 132 19.03 14.97 -15.08
CA ASP A 132 18.95 16.06 -14.09
C ASP A 132 18.78 15.52 -12.66
N MET A 133 18.65 14.19 -12.50
CA MET A 133 18.44 13.56 -11.20
C MET A 133 19.75 13.54 -10.41
N THR A 134 19.75 14.08 -9.19
CA THR A 134 20.90 13.98 -8.30
C THR A 134 20.95 12.64 -7.59
N ASP A 135 22.15 12.26 -7.10
CA ASP A 135 22.32 11.04 -6.29
C ASP A 135 21.44 11.09 -5.02
N GLU A 136 21.30 12.27 -4.39
CA GLU A 136 20.48 12.43 -3.20
C GLU A 136 18.99 12.21 -3.49
N GLN A 137 18.48 12.63 -4.65
CA GLN A 137 17.10 12.36 -5.06
C GLN A 137 16.87 10.88 -5.32
N TRP A 138 17.82 10.24 -6.00
CA TRP A 138 17.80 8.79 -6.22
C TRP A 138 17.84 8.03 -4.89
N ASP A 139 18.80 8.30 -4.04
CA ASP A 139 19.01 7.61 -2.77
C ASP A 139 17.83 7.79 -1.83
N LEU A 140 17.26 9.00 -1.74
CA LEU A 140 16.11 9.28 -0.89
C LEU A 140 14.90 8.42 -1.28
N VAL A 141 14.58 8.34 -2.57
CA VAL A 141 13.44 7.55 -3.05
C VAL A 141 13.65 6.06 -2.82
N LEU A 142 14.86 5.55 -3.09
CA LEU A 142 15.20 4.16 -2.84
C LEU A 142 15.20 3.83 -1.33
N ASP A 143 15.76 4.70 -0.50
CA ASP A 143 15.86 4.45 0.93
C ASP A 143 14.48 4.41 1.61
N VAL A 144 13.60 5.35 1.27
CA VAL A 144 12.23 5.33 1.80
C VAL A 144 11.41 4.17 1.21
N THR A 145 11.42 4.00 -0.12
CA THR A 145 10.45 3.14 -0.78
C THR A 145 10.86 1.68 -0.81
N LEU A 146 12.12 1.38 -1.12
CA LEU A 146 12.62 0.01 -1.20
C LEU A 146 13.28 -0.43 0.11
N THR A 147 14.28 0.31 0.58
CA THR A 147 15.02 -0.07 1.78
C THR A 147 14.13 0.01 3.02
N GLY A 148 13.23 1.00 3.10
CA GLY A 148 12.23 1.10 4.17
C GLY A 148 11.27 -0.09 4.18
N THR A 149 10.75 -0.50 3.01
CA THR A 149 9.93 -1.72 2.89
C THR A 149 10.72 -2.97 3.33
N PHE A 150 12.00 -3.08 2.94
CA PHE A 150 12.87 -4.18 3.40
C PHE A 150 13.03 -4.17 4.92
N ARG A 151 13.32 -3.01 5.55
CA ARG A 151 13.47 -2.90 7.02
C ARG A 151 12.19 -3.33 7.73
N CYS A 152 11.03 -2.81 7.29
CA CYS A 152 9.73 -3.18 7.87
C CYS A 152 9.43 -4.67 7.69
N THR A 153 9.65 -5.22 6.49
CA THR A 153 9.47 -6.65 6.21
C THR A 153 10.36 -7.50 7.13
N ARG A 154 11.65 -7.16 7.26
CA ARG A 154 12.58 -7.87 8.12
C ARG A 154 12.18 -7.83 9.59
N ALA A 155 11.80 -6.67 10.12
CA ALA A 155 11.35 -6.52 11.50
C ALA A 155 10.07 -7.33 11.75
N ALA A 156 9.08 -7.24 10.84
CA ALA A 156 7.85 -8.01 10.95
C ALA A 156 8.13 -9.53 10.95
N LEU A 157 8.98 -10.02 10.05
CA LEU A 157 9.32 -11.45 9.98
C LEU A 157 10.02 -11.95 11.24
N ARG A 158 10.92 -11.17 11.85
CA ARG A 158 11.58 -11.56 13.11
C ARG A 158 10.55 -11.85 14.20
N HIS A 159 9.53 -11.02 14.35
CA HIS A 159 8.46 -11.25 15.31
C HIS A 159 7.55 -12.41 14.91
N MET A 160 7.19 -12.51 13.62
CA MET A 160 6.31 -13.57 13.13
C MET A 160 6.97 -14.95 13.23
N TYR A 161 8.28 -15.07 12.97
CA TYR A 161 9.03 -16.32 13.09
C TYR A 161 9.18 -16.77 14.55
N ALA A 162 9.34 -15.81 15.48
CA ALA A 162 9.49 -16.12 16.90
C ALA A 162 8.22 -16.69 17.53
N ARG A 163 7.07 -16.55 16.88
CA ARG A 163 5.78 -17.09 17.35
C ARG A 163 5.27 -18.18 16.41
N SER A 164 4.54 -19.15 16.92
CA SER A 164 3.99 -20.28 16.15
C SER A 164 2.65 -19.97 15.46
N GLY A 165 2.35 -18.73 15.13
CA GLY A 165 1.03 -18.31 14.63
C GLY A 165 0.97 -17.90 13.17
N GLY A 166 2.10 -17.93 12.45
CA GLY A 166 2.16 -17.38 11.10
C GLY A 166 1.92 -15.87 11.02
N GLY A 167 1.56 -15.35 9.88
CA GLY A 167 1.27 -13.93 9.68
C GLY A 167 1.05 -13.56 8.22
N VAL A 168 0.79 -12.29 7.97
CA VAL A 168 0.66 -11.74 6.61
C VAL A 168 1.44 -10.44 6.49
N ILE A 169 2.22 -10.31 5.42
CA ILE A 169 2.87 -9.07 5.03
C ILE A 169 2.32 -8.63 3.68
N ILE A 170 1.93 -7.36 3.57
CA ILE A 170 1.46 -6.77 2.32
C ILE A 170 2.30 -5.54 2.02
N ASN A 171 2.99 -5.57 0.88
CA ASN A 171 3.82 -4.49 0.39
C ASN A 171 3.03 -3.63 -0.61
N ASN A 172 3.10 -2.32 -0.48
CA ASN A 172 2.53 -1.41 -1.45
C ASN A 172 3.56 -1.12 -2.56
N ALA A 173 3.42 -1.84 -3.70
CA ALA A 173 4.19 -1.61 -4.91
C ALA A 173 3.58 -0.48 -5.77
N SER A 174 3.61 -0.56 -7.07
CA SER A 174 2.97 0.35 -8.04
C SER A 174 3.02 -0.30 -9.42
N VAL A 175 2.07 0.04 -10.30
CA VAL A 175 2.16 -0.33 -11.72
C VAL A 175 3.44 0.19 -12.38
N LEU A 176 4.07 1.23 -11.86
CA LEU A 176 5.36 1.73 -12.33
C LEU A 176 6.53 0.76 -12.04
N GLY A 177 6.33 -0.27 -11.23
CA GLY A 177 7.28 -1.39 -11.14
C GLY A 177 7.28 -2.30 -12.37
N TRP A 178 6.26 -2.21 -13.24
CA TRP A 178 6.13 -2.93 -14.51
C TRP A 178 6.19 -2.00 -15.72
N ARG A 179 5.75 -0.72 -15.55
CA ARG A 179 5.58 0.24 -16.64
C ARG A 179 6.63 1.33 -16.59
N ALA A 180 6.83 1.98 -17.74
CA ALA A 180 7.64 3.18 -17.84
C ALA A 180 6.79 4.45 -17.73
N GLN A 181 7.34 5.44 -17.03
CA GLN A 181 6.86 6.81 -17.02
C GLN A 181 8.07 7.75 -16.97
N ALA A 182 8.10 8.74 -17.84
CA ALA A 182 9.17 9.74 -17.84
C ALA A 182 9.26 10.45 -16.49
N GLY A 183 10.47 10.77 -16.06
CA GLY A 183 10.75 11.42 -14.78
C GLY A 183 10.59 10.53 -13.54
N GLN A 184 10.29 9.23 -13.68
CA GLN A 184 9.99 8.32 -12.56
C GLN A 184 11.03 7.18 -12.39
N ALA A 185 12.22 7.31 -12.96
CA ALA A 185 13.19 6.20 -12.99
C ALA A 185 13.54 5.64 -11.60
N HIS A 186 13.81 6.51 -10.62
CA HIS A 186 14.11 6.13 -9.23
C HIS A 186 12.92 5.40 -8.57
N TYR A 187 11.70 5.94 -8.75
CA TYR A 187 10.50 5.37 -8.17
C TYR A 187 10.14 4.02 -8.81
N ALA A 188 10.21 3.94 -10.14
CA ALA A 188 9.99 2.70 -10.88
C ALA A 188 10.98 1.61 -10.46
N ALA A 189 12.28 1.94 -10.35
CA ALA A 189 13.32 1.04 -9.86
C ALA A 189 13.01 0.54 -8.44
N ALA A 190 12.64 1.47 -7.52
CA ALA A 190 12.28 1.12 -6.15
C ALA A 190 11.05 0.19 -6.10
N LYS A 191 9.99 0.49 -6.85
CA LYS A 191 8.75 -0.31 -6.87
C LYS A 191 8.95 -1.67 -7.54
N ALA A 192 9.75 -1.77 -8.59
CA ALA A 192 10.19 -3.06 -9.16
C ALA A 192 10.98 -3.89 -8.13
N GLY A 193 11.86 -3.23 -7.37
CA GLY A 193 12.58 -3.84 -6.24
C GLY A 193 11.64 -4.37 -5.16
N VAL A 194 10.59 -3.64 -4.80
CA VAL A 194 9.56 -4.08 -3.84
C VAL A 194 8.84 -5.34 -4.34
N MET A 195 8.52 -5.43 -5.63
CA MET A 195 7.92 -6.63 -6.22
C MET A 195 8.86 -7.83 -6.16
N ALA A 196 10.14 -7.64 -6.45
CA ALA A 196 11.15 -8.69 -6.35
C ALA A 196 11.36 -9.14 -4.89
N LEU A 197 11.48 -8.18 -3.96
CA LEU A 197 11.55 -8.44 -2.52
C LEU A 197 10.36 -9.28 -2.05
N THR A 198 9.14 -8.93 -2.46
CA THR A 198 7.91 -9.66 -2.12
C THR A 198 8.00 -11.13 -2.52
N ARG A 199 8.40 -11.41 -3.76
CA ARG A 199 8.49 -12.80 -4.27
C ARG A 199 9.55 -13.62 -3.55
N CYS A 200 10.74 -13.07 -3.33
CA CYS A 200 11.81 -13.78 -2.64
C CYS A 200 11.44 -14.04 -1.17
N THR A 201 10.96 -13.01 -0.48
CA THR A 201 10.58 -13.13 0.93
C THR A 201 9.40 -14.10 1.14
N ALA A 202 8.46 -14.19 0.20
CA ALA A 202 7.36 -15.14 0.26
C ALA A 202 7.84 -16.59 0.34
N VAL A 203 8.87 -16.94 -0.44
CA VAL A 203 9.47 -18.29 -0.43
C VAL A 203 10.17 -18.56 0.91
N GLU A 204 10.89 -17.58 1.43
CA GLU A 204 11.60 -17.70 2.71
C GLU A 204 10.64 -17.79 3.92
N ALA A 205 9.50 -17.09 3.83
CA ALA A 205 8.52 -16.96 4.91
C ALA A 205 7.52 -18.12 4.99
N ALA A 206 7.30 -18.83 3.87
CA ALA A 206 6.32 -19.91 3.77
C ALA A 206 6.52 -21.04 4.81
N PRO A 207 7.76 -21.53 5.12
CA PRO A 207 7.96 -22.54 6.16
C PRO A 207 7.50 -22.12 7.57
N TYR A 208 7.34 -20.82 7.81
CA TYR A 208 6.88 -20.26 9.09
C TYR A 208 5.38 -19.91 9.08
N GLY A 209 4.66 -20.30 8.02
CA GLY A 209 3.24 -19.99 7.87
C GLY A 209 2.95 -18.50 7.60
N VAL A 210 3.94 -17.73 7.13
CA VAL A 210 3.78 -16.32 6.81
C VAL A 210 3.58 -16.16 5.31
N ARG A 211 2.53 -15.44 4.91
CA ARG A 211 2.27 -15.05 3.53
C ARG A 211 2.81 -13.64 3.27
N VAL A 212 3.42 -13.44 2.13
CA VAL A 212 3.93 -12.12 1.72
C VAL A 212 3.44 -11.84 0.31
N ASN A 213 2.62 -10.80 0.15
CA ASN A 213 2.08 -10.37 -1.14
C ASN A 213 2.29 -8.86 -1.32
N ALA A 214 2.05 -8.38 -2.51
CA ALA A 214 2.03 -6.94 -2.80
C ALA A 214 0.75 -6.54 -3.53
N VAL A 215 0.30 -5.31 -3.31
CA VAL A 215 -0.63 -4.62 -4.20
C VAL A 215 0.16 -3.70 -5.13
N SER A 216 -0.32 -3.54 -6.35
CA SER A 216 0.29 -2.68 -7.37
C SER A 216 -0.77 -1.72 -7.92
N PRO A 217 -1.03 -0.60 -7.21
CA PRO A 217 -1.99 0.40 -7.66
C PRO A 217 -1.50 1.14 -8.90
N SER A 218 -2.45 1.55 -9.75
CA SER A 218 -2.26 2.62 -10.74
C SER A 218 -2.49 3.99 -10.08
N LEU A 219 -3.15 4.91 -10.74
CA LEU A 219 -3.48 6.21 -10.17
C LEU A 219 -4.50 6.04 -9.04
N ALA A 220 -4.07 6.22 -7.80
CA ALA A 220 -4.96 6.30 -6.64
C ALA A 220 -5.13 7.77 -6.22
N VAL A 221 -6.33 8.30 -6.37
CA VAL A 221 -6.62 9.72 -6.14
C VAL A 221 -6.76 10.01 -4.65
N HIS A 222 -6.01 11.01 -4.19
CA HIS A 222 -6.14 11.54 -2.84
C HIS A 222 -5.71 13.02 -2.79
N PRO A 223 -6.19 13.81 -1.83
CA PRO A 223 -5.96 15.27 -1.78
C PRO A 223 -4.49 15.70 -1.78
N PHE A 224 -3.55 14.83 -1.42
CA PHE A 224 -2.13 15.17 -1.46
C PHE A 224 -1.56 15.18 -2.89
N LEU A 225 -2.13 14.39 -3.82
CA LEU A 225 -1.67 14.37 -5.22
C LEU A 225 -1.81 15.76 -5.86
N ASN A 226 -2.90 16.48 -5.57
CA ASN A 226 -3.12 17.85 -6.09
C ASN A 226 -2.08 18.86 -5.58
N LYS A 227 -1.26 18.49 -4.57
CA LYS A 227 -0.16 19.34 -4.08
C LYS A 227 1.16 19.09 -4.78
N VAL A 228 1.30 17.91 -5.42
CA VAL A 228 2.57 17.46 -6.02
C VAL A 228 2.47 17.28 -7.54
N MET A 229 1.28 17.39 -8.10
CA MET A 229 1.02 17.26 -9.54
C MET A 229 -0.02 18.29 -9.98
N ALA A 230 0.13 18.87 -11.16
CA ALA A 230 -0.84 19.80 -11.72
C ALA A 230 -2.16 19.09 -12.07
N ASP A 231 -3.27 19.82 -11.98
CA ASP A 231 -4.62 19.27 -12.24
C ASP A 231 -4.73 18.70 -13.66
N ASP A 232 -4.11 19.35 -14.65
CA ASP A 232 -4.11 18.89 -16.04
C ASP A 232 -3.36 17.54 -16.20
N ASP A 233 -2.26 17.35 -15.50
CA ASP A 233 -1.49 16.10 -15.51
C ASP A 233 -2.28 14.96 -14.84
N LEU A 234 -2.97 15.26 -13.74
CA LEU A 234 -3.85 14.31 -13.07
C LEU A 234 -5.03 13.91 -13.97
N ALA A 235 -5.64 14.89 -14.64
CA ALA A 235 -6.72 14.63 -15.58
C ALA A 235 -6.26 13.80 -16.79
N GLU A 236 -5.02 14.02 -17.27
CA GLU A 236 -4.43 13.22 -18.35
C GLU A 236 -4.17 11.78 -17.88
N LEU A 237 -3.62 11.59 -16.67
CA LEU A 237 -3.42 10.25 -16.11
C LEU A 237 -4.74 9.52 -15.90
N ALA A 238 -5.77 10.21 -15.39
CA ALA A 238 -7.10 9.65 -15.23
C ALA A 238 -7.73 9.20 -16.55
N ARG A 239 -7.54 9.98 -17.63
CA ARG A 239 -8.02 9.62 -18.98
C ARG A 239 -7.33 8.38 -19.57
N ARG A 240 -6.12 8.05 -19.11
CA ARG A 240 -5.42 6.82 -19.52
C ARG A 240 -5.93 5.58 -18.81
N GLU A 241 -6.61 5.73 -17.70
CA GLU A 241 -7.30 4.61 -17.05
C GLU A 241 -8.53 4.21 -17.88
N VAL A 242 -8.78 2.91 -18.07
CA VAL A 242 -9.90 2.42 -18.89
C VAL A 242 -11.26 2.91 -18.36
N PHE A 243 -11.36 3.10 -17.04
CA PHE A 243 -12.57 3.66 -16.42
C PHE A 243 -12.68 5.18 -16.54
N GLY A 244 -11.70 5.86 -17.16
CA GLY A 244 -11.68 7.32 -17.31
C GLY A 244 -11.50 8.05 -15.96
N ARG A 245 -11.16 7.34 -14.89
CA ARG A 245 -10.89 7.89 -13.55
C ARG A 245 -9.76 7.14 -12.87
N GLY A 246 -9.10 7.77 -11.92
CA GLY A 246 -8.25 7.05 -10.97
C GLY A 246 -9.07 6.21 -9.97
N ALA A 247 -8.41 5.30 -9.29
CA ALA A 247 -9.00 4.57 -8.19
C ALA A 247 -9.15 5.46 -6.96
N GLU A 248 -10.21 5.26 -6.20
CA GLU A 248 -10.31 5.77 -4.84
C GLU A 248 -9.35 4.99 -3.93
N VAL A 249 -8.78 5.65 -2.92
CA VAL A 249 -7.84 4.99 -1.99
C VAL A 249 -8.46 3.79 -1.27
N TRP A 250 -9.78 3.81 -1.03
CA TRP A 250 -10.48 2.69 -0.41
C TRP A 250 -10.62 1.48 -1.35
N GLU A 251 -10.64 1.67 -2.68
CA GLU A 251 -10.62 0.55 -3.65
C GLU A 251 -9.30 -0.24 -3.53
N VAL A 252 -8.18 0.44 -3.28
CA VAL A 252 -6.90 -0.20 -2.99
C VAL A 252 -6.92 -0.88 -1.61
N ALA A 253 -7.45 -0.20 -0.59
CA ALA A 253 -7.55 -0.72 0.77
C ALA A 253 -8.39 -2.01 0.84
N ASN A 254 -9.44 -2.16 0.04
CA ASN A 254 -10.23 -3.38 -0.05
C ASN A 254 -9.39 -4.59 -0.49
N VAL A 255 -8.50 -4.41 -1.48
CA VAL A 255 -7.62 -5.49 -1.95
C VAL A 255 -6.58 -5.83 -0.88
N ILE A 256 -6.07 -4.83 -0.15
CA ILE A 256 -5.18 -5.06 1.00
C ILE A 256 -5.90 -5.87 2.09
N ALA A 257 -7.12 -5.51 2.46
CA ALA A 257 -7.92 -6.23 3.45
C ALA A 257 -8.21 -7.68 3.00
N PHE A 258 -8.55 -7.88 1.73
CA PHE A 258 -8.71 -9.22 1.14
C PHE A 258 -7.43 -10.06 1.27
N LEU A 259 -6.27 -9.52 0.87
CA LEU A 259 -4.98 -10.22 0.96
C LEU A 259 -4.58 -10.51 2.41
N ALA A 260 -4.96 -9.65 3.36
CA ALA A 260 -4.73 -9.84 4.79
C ALA A 260 -5.61 -10.95 5.39
N SER A 261 -6.76 -11.20 4.81
CA SER A 261 -7.80 -12.08 5.32
C SER A 261 -7.56 -13.57 5.10
N GLY A 262 -8.45 -14.40 5.66
CA GLY A 262 -8.53 -15.83 5.41
C GLY A 262 -8.98 -16.21 3.98
N TYR A 263 -9.48 -15.27 3.19
CA TYR A 263 -9.87 -15.52 1.80
C TYR A 263 -8.67 -15.67 0.85
N ALA A 264 -7.48 -15.20 1.25
CA ALA A 264 -6.25 -15.27 0.45
C ALA A 264 -5.24 -16.31 0.97
N THR A 265 -5.68 -17.38 1.64
CA THR A 265 -4.79 -18.36 2.31
C THR A 265 -3.86 -19.11 1.36
N PHE A 266 -4.20 -19.22 0.08
CA PHE A 266 -3.36 -19.87 -0.92
C PHE A 266 -2.54 -18.88 -1.78
N MET A 267 -2.52 -17.60 -1.38
CA MET A 267 -1.79 -16.55 -2.10
C MET A 267 -0.55 -16.12 -1.31
N THR A 268 0.63 -16.34 -1.88
CA THR A 268 1.90 -15.80 -1.39
C THR A 268 2.86 -15.58 -2.56
N GLY A 269 3.65 -14.51 -2.52
CA GLY A 269 4.55 -14.11 -3.61
C GLY A 269 3.85 -13.38 -4.76
N GLU A 270 2.55 -13.13 -4.63
CA GLU A 270 1.77 -12.45 -5.67
C GLU A 270 1.93 -10.93 -5.61
N VAL A 271 1.89 -10.33 -6.80
CA VAL A 271 1.79 -8.88 -6.97
C VAL A 271 0.46 -8.61 -7.68
N VAL A 272 -0.53 -8.18 -6.89
CA VAL A 272 -1.91 -8.00 -7.36
C VAL A 272 -2.09 -6.59 -7.91
N SER A 273 -2.37 -6.47 -9.20
CA SER A 273 -2.69 -5.18 -9.82
C SER A 273 -4.02 -4.64 -9.30
N VAL A 274 -4.04 -3.39 -8.86
CA VAL A 274 -5.24 -2.61 -8.54
C VAL A 274 -5.32 -1.45 -9.52
N SER A 275 -5.72 -1.77 -10.74
CA SER A 275 -5.66 -0.87 -11.89
C SER A 275 -6.75 -1.22 -12.88
N SER A 276 -7.33 -0.22 -13.53
CA SER A 276 -8.24 -0.41 -14.66
C SER A 276 -7.52 -0.48 -16.01
N GLN A 277 -6.20 -0.47 -16.01
CA GLN A 277 -5.37 -0.67 -17.20
C GLN A 277 -4.70 -2.04 -17.18
N HIS A 278 -4.31 -2.52 -18.35
CA HIS A 278 -3.37 -3.62 -18.42
C HIS A 278 -1.99 -3.21 -17.88
N PRO A 279 -1.34 -4.06 -17.07
CA PRO A 279 0.03 -3.83 -16.63
C PRO A 279 1.03 -3.81 -17.81
#